data_5909647a0c5d2159c250766d79f4a5d7
#
_entry.id   5909647a0c5d2159c250766d79f4a5d7
#
_cell.length_a   1.000
_cell.length_b   1.000
_cell.length_c   1.000
_cell.angle_alpha   90.00
_cell.angle_beta   90.00
_cell.angle_gamma   90.00
#
_symmetry.space_group_name_H-M   'P 1'
#
loop_
_entity.id
_entity.type
_entity.pdbx_description
1 polymer ?
#
loop_
_entity_poly.entity_id
_entity_poly.type
_entity_poly.pdbx_seq_one_letter_code
_entity_poly.pdbx_strand_id
1 'polypeptide(L)'
;YSPNIVYDNGNPSDFAAVQLTMYDNSTPYDSISRCLIAYYHEKEVRTRIHQKSTDIRRIVTTHLERSYKKLDIQEKQLKDTEKRDKYRVYGELINTYGYGIEAGAKQFNALNYYTNEEITIPLDNTLTPIENANKYFARYNKLKRTYEAGTRLIAEIKDEIMYLESIINALDIATTENDLNNIKEELAVTGYIKKSGK
;
A
#
# COMPACT_ATOMS: atom_id res chain seq x y z
N TYR A 1 57.55 0.60 -2.08
CA TYR A 1 56.56 1.52 -1.46
C TYR A 1 55.54 1.92 -2.50
N SER A 2 54.28 1.44 -2.34
CA SER A 2 53.20 1.67 -3.27
C SER A 2 51.90 1.79 -2.45
N PRO A 3 51.62 3.00 -1.91
CA PRO A 3 50.40 3.23 -1.14
C PRO A 3 49.14 2.93 -1.97
N ASN A 4 48.20 2.18 -1.40
CA ASN A 4 46.97 1.81 -2.11
C ASN A 4 45.81 1.63 -1.16
N ILE A 5 44.61 1.82 -1.70
CA ILE A 5 43.33 1.44 -1.06
C ILE A 5 42.93 0.10 -1.65
N VAL A 6 42.57 -0.84 -0.81
CA VAL A 6 42.01 -2.12 -1.20
C VAL A 6 40.51 -2.16 -1.00
N TYR A 7 39.82 -2.83 -1.91
CA TYR A 7 38.36 -2.87 -1.97
C TYR A 7 37.86 -4.31 -1.79
N ASP A 8 36.82 -4.45 -1.02
CA ASP A 8 36.01 -5.67 -0.92
C ASP A 8 34.60 -5.39 -1.42
N ASN A 9 34.15 -6.14 -2.42
CA ASN A 9 32.85 -5.94 -3.07
C ASN A 9 32.59 -4.47 -3.47
N GLY A 10 33.63 -3.78 -3.97
CA GLY A 10 33.58 -2.38 -4.37
C GLY A 10 33.58 -1.38 -3.20
N ASN A 11 33.72 -1.83 -1.95
CA ASN A 11 33.84 -0.98 -0.76
C ASN A 11 35.30 -0.82 -0.35
N PRO A 12 35.75 0.42 0.02
CA PRO A 12 37.06 0.60 0.58
C PRO A 12 37.18 -0.16 1.90
N SER A 13 37.93 -1.25 1.89
CA SER A 13 38.08 -2.14 3.04
C SER A 13 39.25 -1.70 3.93
N ASP A 14 40.38 -1.47 3.33
CA ASP A 14 41.59 -1.08 4.07
C ASP A 14 42.54 -0.27 3.17
N PHE A 15 43.61 0.27 3.75
CA PHE A 15 44.68 0.96 3.04
C PHE A 15 46.02 0.44 3.51
N ALA A 16 47.03 0.47 2.62
CA ALA A 16 48.35 -0.01 2.94
C ALA A 16 49.45 0.83 2.25
N ALA A 17 50.62 0.88 2.86
CA ALA A 17 51.81 1.50 2.28
C ALA A 17 52.51 0.62 1.22
N VAL A 18 52.12 -0.65 1.17
CA VAL A 18 52.61 -1.67 0.24
C VAL A 18 51.45 -2.36 -0.42
N GLN A 19 51.68 -2.90 -1.62
CA GLN A 19 50.63 -3.63 -2.33
C GLN A 19 50.25 -4.91 -1.58
N LEU A 20 48.96 -5.05 -1.28
CA LEU A 20 48.42 -6.24 -0.65
C LEU A 20 47.89 -7.19 -1.74
N THR A 21 48.52 -8.36 -1.88
CA THR A 21 48.19 -9.34 -2.93
C THR A 21 46.96 -10.21 -2.66
N MET A 22 46.41 -10.09 -1.47
CA MET A 22 45.20 -10.84 -1.06
C MET A 22 43.89 -10.23 -1.51
N TYR A 23 43.90 -9.04 -2.10
CA TYR A 23 42.74 -8.32 -2.60
C TYR A 23 42.78 -8.23 -4.13
N ASP A 24 41.63 -8.51 -4.77
CA ASP A 24 41.50 -8.51 -6.23
C ASP A 24 41.51 -7.10 -6.82
N ASN A 25 41.09 -6.10 -6.05
CA ASN A 25 40.98 -4.70 -6.50
C ASN A 25 41.72 -3.76 -5.53
N SER A 26 42.63 -2.98 -6.10
CA SER A 26 43.34 -1.92 -5.36
C SER A 26 43.54 -0.69 -6.24
N THR A 27 43.52 0.50 -5.62
CA THR A 27 43.84 1.77 -6.30
C THR A 27 45.10 2.34 -5.73
N PRO A 28 46.18 2.52 -6.56
CA PRO A 28 47.44 3.07 -6.10
C PRO A 28 47.39 4.59 -5.95
N TYR A 29 48.23 5.11 -5.04
CA TYR A 29 48.39 6.54 -4.77
C TYR A 29 49.87 6.93 -4.72
N ASP A 30 50.18 8.19 -5.07
CA ASP A 30 51.55 8.71 -5.09
C ASP A 30 52.16 8.83 -3.68
N SER A 31 51.35 8.97 -2.66
CA SER A 31 51.77 9.06 -1.27
C SER A 31 50.77 8.49 -0.30
N ILE A 32 51.24 8.02 0.85
CA ILE A 32 50.37 7.50 1.91
C ILE A 32 49.39 8.56 2.44
N SER A 33 49.81 9.82 2.47
CA SER A 33 48.92 10.92 2.92
C SER A 33 47.74 11.10 1.97
N ARG A 34 47.97 11.05 0.65
CA ARG A 34 46.87 11.09 -0.36
C ARG A 34 46.00 9.86 -0.26
N CYS A 35 46.58 8.68 -0.08
CA CYS A 35 45.88 7.44 0.10
C CYS A 35 44.94 7.51 1.32
N LEU A 36 45.42 7.98 2.46
CA LEU A 36 44.65 8.17 3.68
C LEU A 36 43.45 9.15 3.49
N ILE A 37 43.74 10.31 2.89
CA ILE A 37 42.71 11.33 2.63
C ILE A 37 41.59 10.73 1.75
N ALA A 38 41.98 10.04 0.67
CA ALA A 38 41.02 9.42 -0.24
C ALA A 38 40.21 8.32 0.46
N TYR A 39 40.85 7.43 1.23
CA TYR A 39 40.18 6.36 1.96
C TYR A 39 39.12 6.89 2.93
N TYR A 40 39.50 7.84 3.78
CA TYR A 40 38.54 8.39 4.75
C TYR A 40 37.47 9.22 4.08
N HIS A 41 37.76 9.93 3.00
CA HIS A 41 36.76 10.66 2.23
C HIS A 41 35.71 9.71 1.60
N GLU A 42 36.17 8.65 0.92
CA GLU A 42 35.25 7.65 0.34
C GLU A 42 34.41 6.98 1.40
N LYS A 43 35.02 6.63 2.53
CA LYS A 43 34.31 6.01 3.65
C LYS A 43 33.25 6.94 4.25
N GLU A 44 33.57 8.23 4.39
CA GLU A 44 32.63 9.25 4.87
C GLU A 44 31.45 9.43 3.91
N VAL A 45 31.74 9.57 2.61
CA VAL A 45 30.69 9.72 1.57
C VAL A 45 29.75 8.52 1.58
N ARG A 46 30.28 7.30 1.62
CA ARG A 46 29.47 6.07 1.67
C ARG A 46 28.63 5.97 2.93
N THR A 47 29.21 6.30 4.08
CA THR A 47 28.46 6.32 5.35
C THR A 47 27.29 7.31 5.28
N ARG A 48 27.51 8.49 4.70
CA ARG A 48 26.49 9.50 4.51
C ARG A 48 25.37 9.03 3.57
N ILE A 49 25.74 8.40 2.44
CA ILE A 49 24.77 7.82 1.49
C ILE A 49 23.94 6.74 2.19
N HIS A 50 24.58 5.83 2.91
CA HIS A 50 23.90 4.77 3.64
C HIS A 50 22.91 5.33 4.68
N GLN A 51 23.34 6.32 5.47
CA GLN A 51 22.49 6.97 6.47
C GLN A 51 21.28 7.67 5.84
N LYS A 52 21.47 8.44 4.77
CA LYS A 52 20.39 9.10 4.05
C LYS A 52 19.43 8.08 3.43
N SER A 53 19.93 7.01 2.82
CA SER A 53 19.13 5.94 2.26
C SER A 53 18.27 5.27 3.33
N THR A 54 18.85 4.97 4.49
CA THR A 54 18.14 4.37 5.63
C THR A 54 17.03 5.26 6.15
N ASP A 55 17.26 6.57 6.27
CA ASP A 55 16.26 7.52 6.73
C ASP A 55 15.07 7.64 5.77
N ILE A 56 15.34 7.74 4.46
CA ILE A 56 14.30 7.77 3.43
C ILE A 56 13.53 6.45 3.43
N ARG A 57 14.23 5.31 3.47
CA ARG A 57 13.62 3.97 3.49
C ARG A 57 12.66 3.82 4.67
N ARG A 58 13.05 4.27 5.87
CA ARG A 58 12.19 4.21 7.05
C ARG A 58 10.89 4.98 6.85
N ILE A 59 10.95 6.16 6.24
CA ILE A 59 9.75 6.97 5.95
C ILE A 59 8.85 6.22 4.97
N VAL A 60 9.39 5.76 3.85
CA VAL A 60 8.65 5.04 2.80
C VAL A 60 8.03 3.76 3.34
N THR A 61 8.79 2.96 4.10
CA THR A 61 8.28 1.72 4.72
C THR A 61 7.13 2.00 5.68
N THR A 62 7.21 3.08 6.46
CA THR A 62 6.11 3.47 7.36
C THR A 62 4.83 3.80 6.59
N HIS A 63 4.93 4.52 5.47
CA HIS A 63 3.78 4.81 4.61
C HIS A 63 3.25 3.54 3.94
N LEU A 64 4.14 2.68 3.46
CA LEU A 64 3.79 1.41 2.82
C LEU A 64 3.00 0.49 3.78
N GLU A 65 3.47 0.33 5.02
CA GLU A 65 2.76 -0.43 6.06
C GLU A 65 1.37 0.13 6.36
N ARG A 66 1.23 1.46 6.38
CA ARG A 66 -0.08 2.11 6.57
C ARG A 66 -1.02 1.83 5.40
N SER A 67 -0.50 1.88 4.17
CA SER A 67 -1.29 1.62 2.96
C SER A 67 -1.72 0.16 2.88
N TYR A 68 -0.88 -0.81 3.27
CA TYR A 68 -1.28 -2.22 3.39
C TYR A 68 -2.38 -2.45 4.43
N LYS A 69 -2.26 -1.82 5.62
CA LYS A 69 -3.31 -1.90 6.65
C LYS A 69 -4.63 -1.31 6.16
N LYS A 70 -4.56 -0.16 5.46
CA LYS A 70 -5.73 0.48 4.87
C LYS A 70 -6.37 -0.41 3.81
N LEU A 71 -5.56 -1.07 2.98
CA LEU A 71 -6.03 -2.02 1.97
C LEU A 71 -6.80 -3.18 2.60
N ASP A 72 -6.23 -3.83 3.62
CA ASP A 72 -6.86 -4.95 4.33
C ASP A 72 -8.22 -4.56 4.93
N ILE A 73 -8.31 -3.39 5.54
CA ILE A 73 -9.57 -2.87 6.09
C ILE A 73 -10.60 -2.64 4.99
N GLN A 74 -10.20 -2.03 3.87
CA GLN A 74 -11.10 -1.73 2.76
C GLN A 74 -11.57 -3.00 2.04
N GLU A 75 -10.70 -3.99 1.85
CA GLU A 75 -11.07 -5.28 1.26
C GLU A 75 -12.07 -6.05 2.14
N LYS A 76 -11.90 -6.02 3.46
CA LYS A 76 -12.88 -6.59 4.42
C LYS A 76 -14.24 -5.89 4.34
N GLN A 77 -14.24 -4.55 4.31
CA GLN A 77 -15.48 -3.77 4.16
C GLN A 77 -16.15 -4.04 2.81
N LEU A 78 -15.37 -4.19 1.75
CA LEU A 78 -15.92 -4.51 0.42
C LEU A 78 -16.60 -5.87 0.42
N LYS A 79 -16.00 -6.87 1.05
CA LYS A 79 -16.56 -8.22 1.20
C LYS A 79 -17.91 -8.22 1.91
N ASP A 80 -18.10 -7.36 2.91
CA ASP A 80 -19.38 -7.23 3.60
C ASP A 80 -20.50 -6.70 2.70
N THR A 81 -20.15 -6.02 1.60
CA THR A 81 -21.11 -5.52 0.61
C THR A 81 -21.61 -6.58 -0.37
N GLU A 82 -20.97 -7.76 -0.42
CA GLU A 82 -21.39 -8.87 -1.32
C GLU A 82 -22.80 -9.36 -1.01
N LYS A 83 -23.25 -9.18 0.23
CA LYS A 83 -24.61 -9.52 0.67
C LYS A 83 -25.70 -8.61 0.12
N ARG A 84 -25.37 -7.57 -0.65
CA ARG A 84 -26.33 -6.56 -1.11
C ARG A 84 -27.45 -7.15 -1.98
N ASP A 85 -27.12 -8.09 -2.85
CA ASP A 85 -28.06 -8.64 -3.81
C ASP A 85 -29.25 -9.35 -3.13
N LYS A 86 -29.04 -9.98 -1.97
CA LYS A 86 -30.14 -10.59 -1.22
C LYS A 86 -31.20 -9.56 -0.81
N TYR A 87 -30.78 -8.33 -0.48
CA TYR A 87 -31.73 -7.28 -0.08
C TYR A 87 -32.54 -6.77 -1.28
N ARG A 88 -31.95 -6.72 -2.46
CA ARG A 88 -32.66 -6.44 -3.70
C ARG A 88 -33.71 -7.51 -3.95
N VAL A 89 -33.33 -8.79 -3.89
CA VAL A 89 -34.22 -9.93 -4.07
C VAL A 89 -35.37 -9.90 -3.04
N TYR A 90 -35.06 -9.62 -1.77
CA TYR A 90 -36.11 -9.49 -0.74
C TYR A 90 -37.12 -8.40 -1.05
N GLY A 91 -36.67 -7.22 -1.45
CA GLY A 91 -37.52 -6.12 -1.88
C GLY A 91 -38.40 -6.47 -3.07
N GLU A 92 -37.83 -7.09 -4.09
CA GLU A 92 -38.54 -7.53 -5.30
C GLU A 92 -39.62 -8.58 -4.99
N LEU A 93 -39.29 -9.59 -4.18
CA LEU A 93 -40.23 -10.62 -3.80
C LEU A 93 -41.40 -10.08 -2.94
N ILE A 94 -41.12 -9.16 -2.01
CA ILE A 94 -42.16 -8.50 -1.24
C ILE A 94 -43.06 -7.66 -2.16
N ASN A 95 -42.49 -6.92 -3.11
CA ASN A 95 -43.30 -6.15 -4.07
C ASN A 95 -44.15 -7.05 -4.98
N THR A 96 -43.64 -8.21 -5.36
CA THR A 96 -44.35 -9.13 -6.27
C THR A 96 -45.47 -9.92 -5.55
N TYR A 97 -45.19 -10.42 -4.35
CA TYR A 97 -46.07 -11.34 -3.63
C TYR A 97 -46.62 -10.78 -2.30
N GLY A 98 -46.23 -9.58 -1.92
CA GLY A 98 -46.52 -9.00 -0.61
C GLY A 98 -47.99 -8.63 -0.36
N TYR A 99 -48.85 -8.67 -1.38
CA TYR A 99 -50.28 -8.43 -1.24
C TYR A 99 -50.99 -9.46 -0.35
N GLY A 100 -50.36 -10.66 -0.17
CA GLY A 100 -50.87 -11.71 0.74
C GLY A 100 -50.25 -11.68 2.14
N ILE A 101 -49.37 -10.71 2.46
CA ILE A 101 -48.77 -10.58 3.78
C ILE A 101 -49.76 -9.96 4.76
N GLU A 102 -50.03 -10.67 5.88
CA GLU A 102 -50.88 -10.17 6.95
C GLU A 102 -50.20 -9.03 7.72
N ALA A 103 -50.97 -8.07 8.18
CA ALA A 103 -50.49 -6.99 9.02
C ALA A 103 -49.83 -7.54 10.31
N GLY A 104 -48.63 -7.05 10.64
CA GLY A 104 -47.88 -7.51 11.81
C GLY A 104 -47.09 -8.80 11.62
N ALA A 105 -47.02 -9.35 10.41
CA ALA A 105 -46.18 -10.51 10.09
C ALA A 105 -44.72 -10.21 10.36
N LYS A 106 -44.00 -11.18 10.97
CA LYS A 106 -42.58 -11.06 11.29
C LYS A 106 -41.66 -11.66 10.20
N GLN A 107 -42.24 -12.45 9.31
CA GLN A 107 -41.53 -13.10 8.20
C GLN A 107 -42.49 -13.38 7.06
N PHE A 108 -41.93 -13.58 5.88
CA PHE A 108 -42.65 -13.91 4.68
C PHE A 108 -41.86 -14.99 3.89
N ASN A 109 -42.56 -16.08 3.52
CA ASN A 109 -41.95 -17.14 2.71
C ASN A 109 -42.37 -16.91 1.25
N ALA A 110 -41.36 -16.89 0.39
CA ALA A 110 -41.55 -16.71 -1.05
C ALA A 110 -40.62 -17.61 -1.86
N LEU A 111 -41.07 -17.99 -3.06
CA LEU A 111 -40.20 -18.64 -4.03
C LEU A 111 -39.29 -17.58 -4.66
N ASN A 112 -38.00 -17.76 -4.48
CA ASN A 112 -37.01 -16.96 -5.19
C ASN A 112 -36.95 -17.43 -6.65
N TYR A 113 -37.54 -16.67 -7.55
CA TYR A 113 -37.57 -17.03 -8.98
C TYR A 113 -36.22 -16.97 -9.69
N TYR A 114 -35.18 -16.44 -9.06
CA TYR A 114 -33.81 -16.47 -9.58
C TYR A 114 -33.12 -17.82 -9.32
N THR A 115 -33.36 -18.43 -8.16
CA THR A 115 -32.72 -19.70 -7.74
C THR A 115 -33.68 -20.88 -7.72
N ASN A 116 -34.97 -20.63 -7.88
CA ASN A 116 -36.07 -21.60 -7.74
C ASN A 116 -36.10 -22.30 -6.37
N GLU A 117 -35.69 -21.60 -5.32
CA GLU A 117 -35.70 -22.08 -3.93
C GLU A 117 -36.66 -21.25 -3.09
N GLU A 118 -37.32 -21.89 -2.11
CA GLU A 118 -38.07 -21.16 -1.10
C GLU A 118 -37.13 -20.46 -0.14
N ILE A 119 -37.40 -19.17 0.10
CA ILE A 119 -36.66 -18.37 1.07
C ILE A 119 -37.58 -17.70 2.06
N THR A 120 -37.12 -17.52 3.28
CA THR A 120 -37.78 -16.80 4.33
C THR A 120 -37.21 -15.38 4.44
N ILE A 121 -38.07 -14.38 4.24
CA ILE A 121 -37.71 -12.97 4.30
C ILE A 121 -38.15 -12.40 5.65
N PRO A 122 -37.24 -11.93 6.50
CA PRO A 122 -37.59 -11.26 7.75
C PRO A 122 -38.33 -9.94 7.48
N LEU A 123 -39.35 -9.67 8.25
CA LEU A 123 -40.16 -8.45 8.16
C LEU A 123 -40.12 -7.67 9.47
N ASP A 124 -40.18 -6.36 9.38
CA ASP A 124 -40.48 -5.48 10.47
C ASP A 124 -42.00 -5.43 10.61
N ASN A 125 -42.51 -6.00 11.71
CA ASN A 125 -43.95 -6.13 11.97
C ASN A 125 -44.65 -4.80 12.25
N THR A 126 -43.91 -3.72 12.40
CA THR A 126 -44.44 -2.36 12.57
C THR A 126 -44.63 -1.64 11.23
N LEU A 127 -44.15 -2.22 10.14
CA LEU A 127 -44.16 -1.65 8.80
C LEU A 127 -45.11 -2.43 7.89
N THR A 128 -45.68 -1.72 6.93
CA THR A 128 -46.45 -2.35 5.84
C THR A 128 -45.49 -3.15 4.92
N PRO A 129 -46.04 -4.08 4.10
CA PRO A 129 -45.24 -4.79 3.12
C PRO A 129 -44.40 -3.86 2.18
N ILE A 130 -45.02 -2.79 1.69
CA ILE A 130 -44.37 -1.80 0.82
C ILE A 130 -43.24 -1.08 1.57
N GLU A 131 -43.44 -0.70 2.82
CA GLU A 131 -42.41 -0.07 3.64
C GLU A 131 -41.25 -1.03 3.94
N ASN A 132 -41.52 -2.32 4.18
CA ASN A 132 -40.50 -3.35 4.30
C ASN A 132 -39.68 -3.51 2.99
N ALA A 133 -40.34 -3.56 1.83
CA ALA A 133 -39.66 -3.60 0.53
C ALA A 133 -38.76 -2.38 0.32
N ASN A 134 -39.27 -1.18 0.62
CA ASN A 134 -38.50 0.06 0.52
C ASN A 134 -37.29 0.08 1.47
N LYS A 135 -37.43 -0.46 2.67
CA LYS A 135 -36.32 -0.62 3.63
C LYS A 135 -35.21 -1.52 3.09
N TYR A 136 -35.57 -2.63 2.43
CA TYR A 136 -34.61 -3.52 1.78
C TYR A 136 -33.95 -2.87 0.58
N PHE A 137 -34.70 -2.16 -0.27
CA PHE A 137 -34.10 -1.42 -1.39
C PHE A 137 -33.16 -0.30 -0.92
N ALA A 138 -33.53 0.42 0.14
CA ALA A 138 -32.64 1.42 0.73
C ALA A 138 -31.32 0.80 1.21
N ARG A 139 -31.39 -0.38 1.86
CA ARG A 139 -30.22 -1.13 2.31
C ARG A 139 -29.37 -1.62 1.14
N TYR A 140 -29.99 -2.15 0.09
CA TYR A 140 -29.30 -2.52 -1.15
C TYR A 140 -28.57 -1.32 -1.76
N ASN A 141 -29.23 -0.20 -1.93
CA ASN A 141 -28.66 1.01 -2.52
C ASN A 141 -27.49 1.56 -1.68
N LYS A 142 -27.60 1.53 -0.35
CA LYS A 142 -26.50 1.91 0.53
C LYS A 142 -25.28 1.03 0.33
N LEU A 143 -25.46 -0.30 0.33
CA LEU A 143 -24.38 -1.27 0.13
C LEU A 143 -23.78 -1.18 -1.27
N LYS A 144 -24.61 -0.94 -2.30
CA LYS A 144 -24.15 -0.72 -3.68
C LYS A 144 -23.22 0.49 -3.78
N ARG A 145 -23.60 1.63 -3.19
CA ARG A 145 -22.75 2.83 -3.15
C ARG A 145 -21.44 2.57 -2.39
N THR A 146 -21.51 1.87 -1.28
CA THR A 146 -20.32 1.49 -0.50
C THR A 146 -19.40 0.58 -1.32
N TYR A 147 -19.96 -0.35 -2.09
CA TYR A 147 -19.18 -1.21 -2.99
C TYR A 147 -18.46 -0.41 -4.07
N GLU A 148 -19.19 0.47 -4.76
CA GLU A 148 -18.63 1.29 -5.85
C GLU A 148 -17.52 2.22 -5.33
N ALA A 149 -17.74 2.89 -4.19
CA ALA A 149 -16.75 3.75 -3.56
C ALA A 149 -15.54 2.94 -3.05
N GLY A 150 -15.77 1.79 -2.42
CA GLY A 150 -14.73 0.91 -1.90
C GLY A 150 -13.85 0.33 -3.01
N THR A 151 -14.44 -0.09 -4.13
CA THR A 151 -13.68 -0.59 -5.28
C THR A 151 -12.73 0.48 -5.84
N ARG A 152 -13.20 1.72 -5.95
CA ARG A 152 -12.37 2.84 -6.40
C ARG A 152 -11.24 3.13 -5.42
N LEU A 153 -11.56 3.20 -4.13
CA LEU A 153 -10.57 3.45 -3.09
C LEU A 153 -9.51 2.36 -3.01
N ILE A 154 -9.89 1.09 -3.19
CA ILE A 154 -8.94 -0.04 -3.23
C ILE A 154 -7.98 0.11 -4.42
N ALA A 155 -8.46 0.52 -5.58
CA ALA A 155 -7.60 0.77 -6.74
C ALA A 155 -6.57 1.89 -6.44
N GLU A 156 -7.02 3.01 -5.88
CA GLU A 156 -6.14 4.12 -5.47
C GLU A 156 -5.08 3.67 -4.45
N ILE A 157 -5.45 2.85 -3.46
CA ILE A 157 -4.51 2.33 -2.46
C ILE A 157 -3.48 1.38 -3.11
N LYS A 158 -3.90 0.54 -4.05
CA LYS A 158 -2.99 -0.36 -4.78
C LYS A 158 -2.00 0.42 -5.63
N ASP A 159 -2.43 1.48 -6.28
CA ASP A 159 -1.55 2.37 -7.05
C ASP A 159 -0.53 3.07 -6.11
N GLU A 160 -0.96 3.53 -4.93
CA GLU A 160 -0.08 4.09 -3.91
C GLU A 160 0.97 3.07 -3.43
N ILE A 161 0.56 1.83 -3.17
CA ILE A 161 1.48 0.74 -2.78
C ILE A 161 2.51 0.50 -3.88
N MET A 162 2.08 0.35 -5.14
CA MET A 162 3.01 0.15 -6.27
C MET A 162 4.01 1.29 -6.40
N TYR A 163 3.57 2.53 -6.22
CA TYR A 163 4.45 3.70 -6.23
C TYR A 163 5.49 3.62 -5.11
N LEU A 164 5.08 3.38 -3.87
CA LEU A 164 5.98 3.29 -2.72
C LEU A 164 6.98 2.12 -2.84
N GLU A 165 6.54 0.98 -3.39
CA GLU A 165 7.44 -0.15 -3.69
C GLU A 165 8.46 0.21 -4.77
N SER A 166 8.07 0.99 -5.79
CA SER A 166 9.02 1.48 -6.80
C SER A 166 10.10 2.40 -6.20
N ILE A 167 9.73 3.20 -5.19
CA ILE A 167 10.70 4.03 -4.44
C ILE A 167 11.67 3.16 -3.63
N ILE A 168 11.21 2.09 -2.99
CA ILE A 168 12.09 1.13 -2.30
C ILE A 168 13.09 0.52 -3.30
N ASN A 169 12.64 0.10 -4.47
CA ASN A 169 13.51 -0.41 -5.53
C ASN A 169 14.52 0.64 -6.01
N ALA A 170 14.10 1.90 -6.16
CA ALA A 170 15.00 2.99 -6.53
C ALA A 170 16.07 3.23 -5.45
N LEU A 171 15.74 3.12 -4.17
CA LEU A 171 16.70 3.19 -3.07
C LEU A 171 17.70 2.03 -3.07
N ASP A 172 17.30 0.84 -3.48
CA ASP A 172 18.18 -0.34 -3.60
C ASP A 172 19.21 -0.17 -4.71
N ILE A 173 18.87 0.57 -5.77
CA ILE A 173 19.73 0.82 -6.93
C ILE A 173 20.61 2.06 -6.73
N ALA A 174 20.20 3.01 -5.88
CA ALA A 174 20.89 4.28 -5.67
C ALA A 174 22.32 4.09 -5.15
N THR A 175 23.30 4.66 -5.86
CA THR A 175 24.74 4.58 -5.54
C THR A 175 25.36 5.93 -5.24
N THR A 176 24.70 7.03 -5.62
CA THR A 176 25.20 8.39 -5.46
C THR A 176 24.31 9.23 -4.54
N GLU A 177 24.89 10.28 -3.99
CA GLU A 177 24.13 11.26 -3.20
C GLU A 177 23.08 11.99 -4.06
N ASN A 178 23.35 12.20 -5.34
CA ASN A 178 22.42 12.80 -6.29
C ASN A 178 21.18 11.91 -6.51
N ASP A 179 21.37 10.59 -6.61
CA ASP A 179 20.24 9.65 -6.73
C ASP A 179 19.30 9.78 -5.54
N LEU A 180 19.85 9.84 -4.33
CA LEU A 180 19.04 9.99 -3.10
C LEU A 180 18.36 11.36 -3.01
N ASN A 181 19.01 12.42 -3.47
CA ASN A 181 18.40 13.75 -3.51
C ASN A 181 17.23 13.78 -4.51
N ASN A 182 17.36 13.16 -5.67
CA ASN A 182 16.28 13.05 -6.67
C ASN A 182 15.05 12.30 -6.07
N ILE A 183 15.29 11.16 -5.40
CA ILE A 183 14.24 10.40 -4.70
C ILE A 183 13.57 11.26 -3.62
N LYS A 184 14.37 11.99 -2.84
CA LYS A 184 13.86 12.86 -1.79
C LYS A 184 13.02 14.02 -2.35
N GLU A 185 13.43 14.62 -3.44
CA GLU A 185 12.66 15.67 -4.13
C GLU A 185 11.33 15.12 -4.66
N GLU A 186 11.33 13.95 -5.27
CA GLU A 186 10.13 13.27 -5.73
C GLU A 186 9.15 13.00 -4.58
N LEU A 187 9.64 12.48 -3.46
CA LEU A 187 8.83 12.25 -2.25
C LEU A 187 8.32 13.56 -1.63
N ALA A 188 9.04 14.66 -1.79
CA ALA A 188 8.58 15.98 -1.35
C ALA A 188 7.51 16.57 -2.27
N VAL A 189 7.61 16.34 -3.59
CA VAL A 189 6.58 16.74 -4.56
C VAL A 189 5.29 15.96 -4.35
N THR A 190 5.39 14.66 -4.11
CA THR A 190 4.24 13.77 -3.86
C THR A 190 3.69 13.87 -2.43
N GLY A 191 4.33 14.63 -1.54
CA GLY A 191 3.82 14.96 -0.21
C GLY A 191 4.16 13.96 0.90
N TYR A 192 5.00 12.97 0.64
CA TYR A 192 5.45 12.01 1.66
C TYR A 192 6.52 12.58 2.60
N ILE A 193 7.27 13.56 2.14
CA ILE A 193 8.27 14.29 2.93
C ILE A 193 7.97 15.79 2.86
N LYS A 194 8.21 16.50 3.96
CA LYS A 194 8.10 17.97 3.95
C LYS A 194 9.16 18.55 3.01
N LYS A 195 8.77 19.50 2.15
CA LYS A 195 9.73 20.30 1.40
C LYS A 195 10.66 20.98 2.40
N SER A 196 11.98 20.79 2.24
CA SER A 196 12.94 21.58 3.00
C SER A 196 12.74 23.04 2.60
N GLY A 197 12.31 23.88 3.54
CA GLY A 197 12.28 25.32 3.30
C GLY A 197 13.68 25.79 2.93
N LYS A 198 13.76 26.66 1.90
CA LYS A 198 14.98 27.44 1.63
C LYS A 198 15.21 28.40 2.77
#